data_51d4f5ac96eab4a55e0425090c11dcdf
#
_entry.id   51d4f5ac96eab4a55e0425090c11dcdf
#
_cell.length_a   1.000
_cell.length_b   1.000
_cell.length_c   1.000
_cell.angle_alpha   90.00
_cell.angle_beta   90.00
_cell.angle_gamma   90.00
#
_symmetry.space_group_name_H-M   'P 1'
#
loop_
_entity.id
_entity.type
_entity.pdbx_description
1 polymer ?
#
loop_
_entity_poly.entity_id
_entity_poly.type
_entity_poly.pdbx_seq_one_letter_code
_entity_poly.pdbx_strand_id
1 'polypeptide(L)' 'MYTTQKQIRAAFFEAFPHLPRRRYRYSWRKNDKTAELVFPIDTRCAFVDFVDALHRAGQISDALAARATL' A
#
# COMPACT_ATOMS: atom_id res chain seq x y z
N MET A 1 8.88 -13.76 -7.83
CA MET A 1 9.55 -13.06 -6.71
C MET A 1 9.62 -11.56 -7.01
N TYR A 2 9.32 -10.75 -6.00
CA TYR A 2 9.36 -9.29 -6.13
C TYR A 2 10.60 -8.75 -5.44
N THR A 3 11.27 -7.79 -6.06
CA THR A 3 12.50 -7.22 -5.52
C THR A 3 12.38 -5.72 -5.20
N THR A 4 11.33 -5.07 -5.67
CA THR A 4 11.12 -3.63 -5.43
C THR A 4 9.70 -3.37 -4.94
N GLN A 5 9.54 -2.25 -4.23
CA GLN A 5 8.22 -1.80 -3.78
C GLN A 5 7.30 -1.48 -4.95
N LYS A 6 7.85 -0.96 -6.05
CA LYS A 6 7.08 -0.65 -7.25
C LYS A 6 6.42 -1.91 -7.81
N GLN A 7 7.14 -3.03 -7.85
CA GLN A 7 6.59 -4.30 -8.30
C GLN A 7 5.46 -4.79 -7.39
N ILE A 8 5.64 -4.64 -6.08
CA ILE A 8 4.62 -5.04 -5.10
C ILE A 8 3.34 -4.22 -5.29
N ARG A 9 3.48 -2.91 -5.44
CA ARG A 9 2.32 -2.02 -5.66
C ARG A 9 1.58 -2.35 -6.94
N ALA A 10 2.32 -2.60 -8.02
CA ALA A 10 1.72 -2.96 -9.30
C ALA A 10 0.95 -4.27 -9.19
N ALA A 11 1.54 -5.29 -8.56
CA ALA A 11 0.89 -6.57 -8.35
C ALA A 11 -0.35 -6.44 -7.47
N PHE A 12 -0.27 -5.60 -6.44
CA PHE A 12 -1.41 -5.34 -5.55
C PHE A 12 -2.60 -4.76 -6.31
N PHE A 13 -2.38 -3.71 -7.09
CA PHE A 13 -3.48 -3.07 -7.82
C PHE A 13 -4.00 -3.94 -8.95
N GLU A 14 -3.19 -4.83 -9.49
CA GLU A 14 -3.65 -5.82 -10.46
C GLU A 14 -4.55 -6.86 -9.79
N ALA A 15 -4.19 -7.31 -8.58
CA ALA A 15 -4.97 -8.28 -7.83
C ALA A 15 -6.27 -7.69 -7.26
N PHE A 16 -6.28 -6.40 -6.96
CA PHE A 16 -7.43 -5.70 -6.36
C PHE A 16 -7.84 -4.49 -7.18
N PRO A 17 -8.32 -4.70 -8.42
CA PRO A 17 -8.67 -3.58 -9.31
C PRO A 17 -9.88 -2.77 -8.84
N HIS A 18 -10.67 -3.32 -7.93
CA HIS A 18 -11.86 -2.65 -7.38
C HIS A 18 -11.52 -1.66 -6.26
N LEU A 19 -10.29 -1.70 -5.73
CA LEU A 19 -9.90 -0.78 -4.67
C LEU A 19 -9.45 0.56 -5.25
N PRO A 20 -9.74 1.68 -4.54
CA PRO A 20 -9.32 3.00 -5.00
C PRO A 20 -7.79 3.12 -5.08
N ARG A 21 -7.28 3.64 -6.19
CA ARG A 21 -5.87 3.92 -6.39
C ARG A 21 -5.51 5.36 -6.05
N ARG A 22 -6.52 6.20 -5.84
CA ARG A 22 -6.31 7.62 -5.60
C ARG A 22 -6.06 7.90 -4.15
N ARG A 23 -5.04 8.71 -3.88
CA ARG A 23 -4.81 9.25 -2.56
C ARG A 23 -5.68 10.48 -2.36
N TYR A 24 -6.04 10.74 -1.13
CA TYR A 24 -6.80 11.93 -0.77
C TYR A 24 -6.13 12.61 0.41
N ARG A 25 -6.40 13.91 0.59
CA ARG A 25 -5.92 14.61 1.76
C ARG A 25 -6.78 14.25 2.95
N TYR A 26 -6.16 13.65 3.93
CA TYR A 26 -6.81 13.37 5.19
C TYR A 26 -6.40 14.43 6.20
N SER A 27 -7.37 15.17 6.73
CA SER A 27 -7.15 16.12 7.81
C SER A 27 -8.40 16.19 8.66
N TRP A 28 -8.21 16.12 9.96
CA TRP A 28 -9.28 16.36 10.90
C TRP A 28 -9.48 17.87 11.14
N ARG A 29 -8.59 18.71 10.62
CA ARG A 29 -8.70 20.16 10.68
C ARG A 29 -9.18 20.70 9.34
N LYS A 30 -10.19 21.55 9.40
CA LYS A 30 -10.69 22.22 8.21
C LYS A 30 -9.61 23.17 7.66
N ASN A 31 -9.34 23.10 6.35
CA ASN A 31 -8.36 23.93 5.66
C ASN A 31 -6.90 23.69 6.07
N ASP A 32 -6.56 22.46 6.47
CA ASP A 32 -5.18 22.12 6.76
C ASP A 32 -4.41 21.92 5.46
N LYS A 33 -3.53 22.89 5.14
CA LYS A 33 -2.72 22.86 3.93
C LYS A 33 -1.51 21.92 4.05
N THR A 34 -1.21 21.44 5.26
CA THR A 34 -0.08 20.56 5.52
C THR A 34 -0.47 19.09 5.51
N ALA A 35 -1.76 18.79 5.32
CA ALA A 35 -2.24 17.40 5.30
C ALA A 35 -1.58 16.61 4.17
N GLU A 36 -1.07 15.44 4.50
CA GLU A 36 -0.46 14.55 3.52
C GLU A 36 -1.53 13.80 2.74
N LEU A 37 -1.19 13.45 1.48
CA LEU A 37 -2.03 12.59 0.67
C LEU A 37 -1.89 11.15 1.15
N VAL A 38 -3.03 10.52 1.44
CA VAL A 38 -3.07 9.13 1.91
C VAL A 38 -4.07 8.33 1.08
N PHE A 39 -3.81 7.03 0.98
CA PHE A 39 -4.79 6.12 0.38
C PHE A 39 -5.94 5.87 1.35
N PRO A 40 -7.14 5.53 0.83
CA PRO A 40 -8.25 5.12 1.70
C PRO A 40 -7.83 3.97 2.63
N ILE A 41 -8.45 3.92 3.82
CA ILE A 41 -8.09 2.93 4.83
C ILE A 41 -8.26 1.50 4.33
N ASP A 42 -9.32 1.24 3.56
CA ASP A 42 -9.55 -0.09 3.00
C ASP A 42 -8.41 -0.51 2.08
N THR A 43 -7.94 0.40 1.25
CA THR A 43 -6.81 0.14 0.35
C THR A 43 -5.53 -0.13 1.14
N ARG A 44 -5.27 0.66 2.18
CA ARG A 44 -4.08 0.49 3.02
C ARG A 44 -4.10 -0.83 3.78
N CYS A 45 -5.23 -1.20 4.36
CA CYS A 45 -5.35 -2.45 5.08
C CYS A 45 -5.19 -3.66 4.15
N ALA A 46 -5.80 -3.62 2.98
CA ALA A 46 -5.65 -4.68 1.99
C ALA A 46 -4.20 -4.81 1.53
N PHE A 47 -3.48 -3.68 1.39
CA PHE A 47 -2.07 -3.70 1.00
C PHE A 47 -1.20 -4.36 2.08
N VAL A 48 -1.44 -4.05 3.35
CA VAL A 48 -0.70 -4.68 4.46
C VAL A 48 -0.90 -6.18 4.45
N ASP A 49 -2.14 -6.65 4.29
CA ASP A 49 -2.44 -8.07 4.22
C ASP A 49 -1.79 -8.73 3.01
N PHE A 50 -1.77 -8.03 1.87
CA PHE A 50 -1.13 -8.52 0.65
C PHE A 50 0.38 -8.70 0.84
N VAL A 51 1.04 -7.71 1.43
CA VAL A 51 2.48 -7.77 1.72
C VAL A 51 2.78 -8.92 2.68
N ASP A 52 1.98 -9.09 3.72
CA ASP A 52 2.14 -10.17 4.68
C ASP A 52 2.02 -11.55 4.00
N ALA A 53 1.03 -11.70 3.11
CA ALA A 53 0.84 -12.93 2.37
C ALA A 53 2.04 -13.23 1.44
N LEU A 54 2.58 -12.22 0.76
CA LEU A 54 3.77 -12.38 -0.06
C LEU A 54 4.99 -12.78 0.77
N HIS A 55 5.13 -12.20 1.94
CA HIS A 55 6.23 -12.51 2.84
C HIS A 55 6.15 -13.97 3.33
N ARG A 56 4.97 -14.41 3.72
CA ARG A 56 4.75 -15.80 4.15
C ARG A 56 4.97 -16.81 3.04
N ALA A 57 4.67 -16.42 1.80
CA ALA A 57 4.89 -17.28 0.64
C ALA A 57 6.34 -17.28 0.15
N GLY A 58 7.22 -16.49 0.76
CA GLY A 58 8.62 -16.40 0.37
C GLY A 58 8.86 -15.60 -0.92
N GLN A 59 7.87 -14.80 -1.32
CA GLN A 59 7.96 -14.00 -2.55
C GLN A 59 8.73 -12.68 -2.38
N ILE A 60 8.92 -12.24 -1.14
CA ILE A 60 9.67 -11.03 -0.82
C ILE A 60 10.58 -11.30 0.37
N SER A 61 11.67 -10.53 0.47
CA SER A 61 12.59 -10.62 1.59
C SER A 61 12.02 -9.91 2.84
N ASP A 62 12.59 -10.22 4.01
CA ASP A 62 12.21 -9.55 5.26
C ASP A 62 12.44 -8.04 5.17
N ALA A 63 13.56 -7.62 4.58
CA ALA A 63 13.89 -6.21 4.43
C ALA A 63 12.87 -5.50 3.55
N LEU A 64 12.45 -6.14 2.44
CA LEU A 64 11.46 -5.55 1.55
C LEU A 64 10.09 -5.50 2.20
N ALA A 65 9.69 -6.55 2.92
CA ALA A 65 8.42 -6.57 3.65
C ALA A 65 8.35 -5.45 4.68
N ALA A 66 9.44 -5.16 5.37
CA ALA A 66 9.51 -4.10 6.38
C ALA A 66 9.40 -2.70 5.77
N ARG A 67 9.80 -2.52 4.50
CA ARG A 67 9.81 -1.23 3.82
C ARG A 67 8.63 -1.01 2.88
N ALA A 68 7.89 -2.06 2.54
CA ALA A 68 6.81 -1.95 1.56
C ALA A 68 5.67 -1.07 2.08
N THR A 69 5.40 0.00 1.37
CA THR A 69 4.31 0.95 1.69
C THR A 69 3.63 1.39 0.41
N LEU A 70 2.43 1.88 0.57
CA LEU A 70 1.73 2.55 -0.53
C LEU A 70 2.21 3.97 -0.72
#